data_82c30cf57800c2f812dad15cccc69e1d
#
_entry.id   82c30cf57800c2f812dad15cccc69e1d
#
_cell.length_a   1.000
_cell.length_b   1.000
_cell.length_c   1.000
_cell.angle_alpha   90.00
_cell.angle_beta   90.00
_cell.angle_gamma   90.00
#
_symmetry.space_group_name_H-M   'P 1'
#
loop_
_entity.id
_entity.type
_entity.pdbx_description
1 polymer ?
#
loop_
_entity_poly.entity_id
_entity_poly.type
_entity_poly.pdbx_seq_one_letter_code
_entity_poly.pdbx_strand_id
1 'polypeptide(L)'
;MIRPVFAAALVLVGMSSIAAAEDTLVVYFHQRPPYSARAADGGVHGITADVVTQAMSVAGVPYRWEELPSARQMEVIKRDEMPACGLGWFKRPERETFAKFSTAIYHDLPTIVVARQDDARFAGMPSIDALFADKTLTLLTKTGYSYGAELDGKIAAQKPKARADASDNQIMLGMVSRARVDYMIMAEEEAKDLLARPDLADAKLAIYHLANPPAGEYRYLMCSKSVPDAVIARINQAITPPQ
;
A
#
# COMPACT_ATOMS: atom_id res chain seq x y z
N MET A 1 -40.91 -37.39 67.16
CA MET A 1 -41.20 -36.47 66.01
C MET A 1 -39.89 -35.99 65.41
N ILE A 2 -39.46 -36.58 64.27
CA ILE A 2 -38.19 -36.31 63.63
C ILE A 2 -38.55 -35.51 62.32
N ARG A 3 -38.09 -34.31 62.23
CA ARG A 3 -38.28 -33.47 61.04
C ARG A 3 -37.12 -33.68 60.03
N PRO A 4 -37.37 -33.95 58.76
CA PRO A 4 -36.29 -34.04 57.78
C PRO A 4 -35.90 -32.63 57.33
N VAL A 5 -34.58 -32.38 57.32
CA VAL A 5 -33.95 -31.17 56.72
C VAL A 5 -33.69 -31.48 55.28
N PHE A 6 -34.38 -30.76 54.37
CA PHE A 6 -34.08 -30.81 52.93
C PHE A 6 -32.93 -29.81 52.62
N ALA A 7 -31.78 -30.36 52.24
CA ALA A 7 -30.67 -29.59 51.70
C ALA A 7 -30.91 -29.36 50.21
N ALA A 8 -31.15 -28.07 49.84
CA ALA A 8 -31.23 -27.68 48.44
C ALA A 8 -29.81 -27.53 47.88
N ALA A 9 -29.43 -28.39 46.94
CA ALA A 9 -28.18 -28.26 46.19
C ALA A 9 -28.36 -27.25 45.07
N LEU A 10 -27.65 -26.12 45.17
CA LEU A 10 -27.59 -25.06 44.12
C LEU A 10 -26.62 -25.52 43.05
N VAL A 11 -27.12 -25.93 41.88
CA VAL A 11 -26.29 -26.27 40.70
C VAL A 11 -25.94 -24.94 39.97
N LEU A 12 -24.71 -24.48 40.15
CA LEU A 12 -24.14 -23.38 39.29
C LEU A 12 -23.82 -23.96 37.91
N VAL A 13 -24.68 -23.67 36.95
CA VAL A 13 -24.41 -23.90 35.55
C VAL A 13 -23.44 -22.80 35.08
N GLY A 14 -22.15 -23.17 35.01
CA GLY A 14 -21.13 -22.31 34.41
C GLY A 14 -21.40 -22.16 32.90
N MET A 15 -21.84 -20.98 32.46
CA MET A 15 -21.88 -20.61 31.03
C MET A 15 -20.43 -20.46 30.54
N SER A 16 -19.86 -21.55 30.03
CA SER A 16 -18.62 -21.45 29.23
C SER A 16 -18.93 -20.70 27.94
N SER A 17 -18.51 -19.44 27.86
CA SER A 17 -18.49 -18.70 26.61
C SER A 17 -17.53 -19.44 25.65
N ILE A 18 -18.07 -20.12 24.65
CA ILE A 18 -17.30 -20.62 23.52
C ILE A 18 -16.87 -19.36 22.75
N ALA A 19 -15.63 -18.92 22.96
CA ALA A 19 -15.02 -17.94 22.10
C ALA A 19 -14.96 -18.58 20.71
N ALA A 20 -15.79 -18.11 19.78
CA ALA A 20 -15.66 -18.48 18.38
C ALA A 20 -14.22 -18.12 17.93
N ALA A 21 -13.50 -19.11 17.42
CA ALA A 21 -12.20 -18.86 16.81
C ALA A 21 -12.40 -17.82 15.70
N GLU A 22 -11.75 -16.66 15.85
CA GLU A 22 -11.83 -15.61 14.83
C GLU A 22 -11.10 -16.12 13.59
N ASP A 23 -11.76 -16.05 12.42
CA ASP A 23 -11.16 -16.47 11.17
C ASP A 23 -9.88 -15.68 10.88
N THR A 24 -8.84 -16.39 10.47
CA THR A 24 -7.54 -15.77 10.13
C THR A 24 -7.68 -14.82 8.95
N LEU A 25 -7.47 -13.52 9.19
CA LEU A 25 -7.56 -12.49 8.17
C LEU A 25 -6.41 -12.62 7.16
N VAL A 26 -6.72 -12.64 5.86
CA VAL A 26 -5.71 -12.60 4.82
C VAL A 26 -5.28 -11.18 4.57
N VAL A 27 -3.96 -10.91 4.64
CA VAL A 27 -3.40 -9.62 4.28
C VAL A 27 -2.51 -9.78 3.05
N TYR A 28 -3.00 -9.29 1.93
CA TYR A 28 -2.27 -9.32 0.65
C TYR A 28 -1.20 -8.25 0.61
N PHE A 29 -0.02 -8.63 0.12
CA PHE A 29 1.06 -7.72 -0.21
C PHE A 29 1.65 -8.09 -1.58
N HIS A 30 2.49 -7.24 -2.13
CA HIS A 30 3.37 -7.55 -3.25
C HIS A 30 4.77 -7.04 -2.94
N GLN A 31 5.78 -7.59 -3.61
CA GLN A 31 7.16 -7.16 -3.44
C GLN A 31 7.29 -5.70 -3.88
N ARG A 32 7.44 -4.82 -2.92
CA ARG A 32 7.57 -3.37 -3.13
C ARG A 32 8.40 -2.71 -2.02
N PRO A 33 9.70 -3.03 -1.93
CA PRO A 33 10.56 -2.31 -0.99
C PRO A 33 10.61 -0.80 -1.33
N PRO A 34 10.75 0.06 -0.31
CA PRO A 34 10.93 -0.23 1.11
C PRO A 34 9.64 -0.50 1.87
N TYR A 35 8.47 -0.51 1.24
CA TYR A 35 7.15 -0.62 1.89
C TYR A 35 6.85 -2.03 2.40
N SER A 36 7.10 -3.02 1.58
CA SER A 36 6.85 -4.43 1.90
C SER A 36 7.72 -5.37 1.05
N ALA A 37 8.35 -6.32 1.70
CA ALA A 37 9.11 -7.39 1.07
C ALA A 37 9.09 -8.64 1.93
N ARG A 38 9.09 -9.82 1.30
CA ARG A 38 9.28 -11.08 2.01
C ARG A 38 10.73 -11.18 2.48
N ALA A 39 10.91 -11.49 3.75
CA ALA A 39 12.23 -11.67 4.35
C ALA A 39 12.61 -13.14 4.47
N ALA A 40 13.88 -13.39 4.79
CA ALA A 40 14.43 -14.74 4.93
C ALA A 40 13.83 -15.54 6.09
N ASP A 41 13.28 -14.88 7.09
CA ASP A 41 12.55 -15.49 8.22
C ASP A 41 11.14 -15.94 7.84
N GLY A 42 10.69 -15.68 6.60
CA GLY A 42 9.36 -15.99 6.09
C GLY A 42 8.32 -14.92 6.42
N GLY A 43 8.68 -13.88 7.19
CA GLY A 43 7.85 -12.71 7.47
C GLY A 43 7.75 -11.75 6.29
N VAL A 44 6.97 -10.69 6.46
CA VAL A 44 6.91 -9.55 5.52
C VAL A 44 7.32 -8.31 6.30
N HIS A 45 8.36 -7.64 5.84
CA HIS A 45 8.95 -6.47 6.47
C HIS A 45 8.94 -5.25 5.56
N GLY A 46 9.08 -4.07 6.15
CA GLY A 46 9.15 -2.80 5.47
C GLY A 46 8.22 -1.74 6.08
N ILE A 47 8.36 -0.51 5.64
CA ILE A 47 7.76 0.68 6.26
C ILE A 47 6.24 0.49 6.56
N THR A 48 5.48 -0.08 5.64
CA THR A 48 4.05 -0.31 5.84
C THR A 48 3.74 -1.67 6.47
N ALA A 49 4.55 -2.69 6.16
CA ALA A 49 4.33 -4.05 6.65
C ALA A 49 4.56 -4.15 8.17
N ASP A 50 5.61 -3.49 8.69
CA ASP A 50 5.94 -3.53 10.10
C ASP A 50 4.87 -2.83 10.96
N VAL A 51 4.32 -1.71 10.48
CA VAL A 51 3.19 -1.03 11.14
C VAL A 51 1.97 -1.95 11.25
N VAL A 52 1.64 -2.66 10.17
CA VAL A 52 0.49 -3.58 10.15
C VAL A 52 0.76 -4.80 11.03
N THR A 53 1.95 -5.39 10.97
CA THR A 53 2.37 -6.51 11.83
C THR A 53 2.19 -6.15 13.31
N GLN A 54 2.68 -4.97 13.71
CA GLN A 54 2.53 -4.48 15.07
C GLN A 54 1.05 -4.25 15.43
N ALA A 55 0.28 -3.60 14.54
CA ALA A 55 -1.13 -3.33 14.78
C ALA A 55 -1.95 -4.61 14.93
N MET A 56 -1.73 -5.62 14.10
CA MET A 56 -2.40 -6.92 14.21
C MET A 56 -2.08 -7.62 15.54
N SER A 57 -0.81 -7.58 15.96
CA SER A 57 -0.37 -8.15 17.23
C SER A 57 -1.04 -7.47 18.43
N VAL A 58 -1.05 -6.13 18.46
CA VAL A 58 -1.67 -5.34 19.55
C VAL A 58 -3.20 -5.51 19.56
N ALA A 59 -3.83 -5.55 18.39
CA ALA A 59 -5.27 -5.75 18.24
C ALA A 59 -5.71 -7.18 18.55
N GLY A 60 -4.79 -8.15 18.68
CA GLY A 60 -5.10 -9.56 18.84
C GLY A 60 -5.87 -10.14 17.65
N VAL A 61 -5.63 -9.63 16.43
CA VAL A 61 -6.27 -10.11 15.20
C VAL A 61 -5.40 -11.19 14.57
N PRO A 62 -5.86 -12.45 14.48
CA PRO A 62 -5.12 -13.50 13.78
C PRO A 62 -5.09 -13.17 12.29
N TYR A 63 -3.89 -13.18 11.68
CA TYR A 63 -3.73 -12.89 10.27
C TYR A 63 -2.61 -13.72 9.64
N ARG A 64 -2.59 -13.74 8.30
CA ARG A 64 -1.48 -14.29 7.52
C ARG A 64 -1.18 -13.40 6.32
N TRP A 65 0.11 -13.30 5.99
CA TRP A 65 0.54 -12.65 4.78
C TRP A 65 0.39 -13.57 3.57
N GLU A 66 -0.12 -13.00 2.46
CA GLU A 66 -0.20 -13.70 1.18
C GLU A 66 0.28 -12.77 0.05
N GLU A 67 1.25 -13.27 -0.73
CA GLU A 67 1.79 -12.49 -1.84
C GLU A 67 0.86 -12.56 -3.04
N LEU A 68 0.43 -11.39 -3.52
CA LEU A 68 -0.48 -11.27 -4.65
C LEU A 68 -0.22 -9.96 -5.42
N PRO A 69 -0.09 -9.99 -6.76
CA PRO A 69 0.07 -8.78 -7.56
C PRO A 69 -1.04 -7.76 -7.30
N SER A 70 -0.71 -6.46 -7.30
CA SER A 70 -1.64 -5.37 -6.92
C SER A 70 -2.95 -5.38 -7.71
N ALA A 71 -2.90 -5.59 -9.02
CA ALA A 71 -4.12 -5.70 -9.84
C ALA A 71 -5.04 -6.83 -9.36
N ARG A 72 -4.45 -7.97 -8.96
CA ARG A 72 -5.21 -9.12 -8.47
C ARG A 72 -5.76 -8.88 -7.07
N GLN A 73 -5.01 -8.18 -6.18
CA GLN A 73 -5.53 -7.76 -4.88
C GLN A 73 -6.79 -6.93 -5.03
N MET A 74 -6.78 -5.96 -5.96
CA MET A 74 -7.93 -5.11 -6.26
C MET A 74 -9.17 -5.92 -6.65
N GLU A 75 -9.00 -6.92 -7.52
CA GLU A 75 -10.09 -7.79 -7.97
C GLU A 75 -10.67 -8.63 -6.83
N VAL A 76 -9.80 -9.25 -6.02
CA VAL A 76 -10.24 -10.10 -4.89
C VAL A 76 -10.99 -9.29 -3.85
N ILE A 77 -10.47 -8.11 -3.48
CA ILE A 77 -11.12 -7.22 -2.50
C ILE A 77 -12.47 -6.72 -3.05
N LYS A 78 -12.53 -6.37 -4.34
CA LYS A 78 -13.75 -5.90 -4.99
C LYS A 78 -14.85 -6.98 -5.08
N ARG A 79 -14.46 -8.26 -5.27
CA ARG A 79 -15.40 -9.39 -5.32
C ARG A 79 -15.99 -9.70 -3.95
N ASP A 80 -15.29 -9.37 -2.87
CA ASP A 80 -15.74 -9.56 -1.50
C ASP A 80 -16.15 -11.00 -1.15
N GLU A 81 -15.48 -11.98 -1.75
CA GLU A 81 -15.79 -13.42 -1.57
C GLU A 81 -15.30 -13.96 -0.21
N MET A 82 -14.33 -13.27 0.41
CA MET A 82 -13.78 -13.62 1.71
C MET A 82 -13.21 -12.40 2.43
N PRO A 83 -13.15 -12.41 3.78
CA PRO A 83 -12.48 -11.37 4.54
C PRO A 83 -11.00 -11.28 4.19
N ALA A 84 -10.59 -10.19 3.56
CA ALA A 84 -9.20 -9.94 3.19
C ALA A 84 -8.88 -8.45 3.13
N CYS A 85 -7.60 -8.10 3.32
CA CYS A 85 -7.10 -6.74 3.18
C CYS A 85 -5.90 -6.70 2.22
N GLY A 86 -5.71 -5.60 1.52
CA GLY A 86 -4.50 -5.28 0.76
C GLY A 86 -3.68 -4.22 1.46
N LEU A 87 -2.35 -4.38 1.47
CA LEU A 87 -1.42 -3.49 2.14
C LEU A 87 -1.07 -2.27 1.28
N GLY A 88 -1.06 -1.07 1.88
CA GLY A 88 -0.43 0.12 1.30
C GLY A 88 -1.23 0.79 0.18
N TRP A 89 -2.54 0.71 0.21
CA TRP A 89 -3.42 1.30 -0.80
C TRP A 89 -3.78 2.75 -0.49
N PHE A 90 -3.87 3.56 -1.54
CA PHE A 90 -4.43 4.90 -1.44
C PHE A 90 -5.94 4.84 -1.33
N LYS A 91 -6.51 5.62 -0.41
CA LYS A 91 -7.94 5.78 -0.24
C LYS A 91 -8.47 6.70 -1.34
N ARG A 92 -9.46 6.21 -2.11
CA ARG A 92 -10.07 6.93 -3.23
C ARG A 92 -11.60 6.77 -3.14
N PRO A 93 -12.39 7.77 -3.53
CA PRO A 93 -13.86 7.69 -3.49
C PRO A 93 -14.41 6.45 -4.22
N GLU A 94 -13.89 6.15 -5.40
CA GLU A 94 -14.30 4.98 -6.17
C GLU A 94 -13.98 3.65 -5.46
N ARG A 95 -12.92 3.59 -4.65
CA ARG A 95 -12.55 2.40 -3.88
C ARG A 95 -13.40 2.25 -2.62
N GLU A 96 -13.84 3.35 -2.01
CA GLU A 96 -14.72 3.33 -0.82
C GLU A 96 -16.10 2.76 -1.15
N THR A 97 -16.51 2.73 -2.42
CA THR A 97 -17.76 2.09 -2.85
C THR A 97 -17.77 0.58 -2.60
N PHE A 98 -16.62 -0.09 -2.69
CA PHE A 98 -16.50 -1.55 -2.57
C PHE A 98 -15.55 -2.03 -1.46
N ALA A 99 -14.79 -1.15 -0.82
CA ALA A 99 -13.84 -1.51 0.21
C ALA A 99 -14.01 -0.64 1.48
N LYS A 100 -13.48 -1.13 2.60
CA LYS A 100 -13.29 -0.40 3.86
C LYS A 100 -11.81 -0.04 3.99
N PHE A 101 -11.50 1.03 4.70
CA PHE A 101 -10.12 1.46 4.92
C PHE A 101 -9.81 1.56 6.41
N SER A 102 -8.61 1.20 6.79
CA SER A 102 -8.09 1.43 8.14
C SER A 102 -7.82 2.92 8.38
N THR A 103 -7.35 3.26 9.59
CA THR A 103 -6.54 4.46 9.83
C THR A 103 -5.30 4.41 8.95
N ALA A 104 -4.77 5.59 8.56
CA ALA A 104 -3.55 5.67 7.75
C ALA A 104 -2.38 4.97 8.45
N ILE A 105 -1.65 4.13 7.70
CA ILE A 105 -0.48 3.38 8.18
C ILE A 105 0.84 4.04 7.80
N TYR A 106 0.84 4.91 6.79
CA TYR A 106 2.02 5.62 6.32
C TYR A 106 1.62 6.87 5.52
N HIS A 107 2.50 7.86 5.49
CA HIS A 107 2.40 9.04 4.64
C HIS A 107 3.65 9.10 3.77
N ASP A 108 3.48 8.98 2.44
CA ASP A 108 4.59 9.01 1.49
C ASP A 108 5.32 10.36 1.55
N LEU A 109 6.61 10.36 1.28
CA LEU A 109 7.35 11.58 1.01
C LEU A 109 6.84 12.25 -0.28
N PRO A 110 7.13 13.55 -0.49
CA PRO A 110 6.72 14.24 -1.70
C PRO A 110 7.13 13.52 -2.98
N THR A 111 6.31 13.68 -4.00
CA THR A 111 6.55 13.07 -5.31
C THR A 111 7.81 13.64 -5.97
N ILE A 112 8.60 12.74 -6.53
CA ILE A 112 9.80 13.06 -7.33
C ILE A 112 9.70 12.45 -8.73
N VAL A 113 10.65 12.80 -9.56
CA VAL A 113 10.85 12.20 -10.89
C VAL A 113 12.15 11.41 -10.89
N VAL A 114 12.15 10.22 -11.49
CA VAL A 114 13.36 9.50 -11.84
C VAL A 114 13.52 9.52 -13.36
N ALA A 115 14.67 10.00 -13.80
CA ALA A 115 15.04 10.08 -15.21
C ALA A 115 16.55 9.79 -15.40
N ARG A 116 17.04 9.77 -16.64
CA ARG A 116 18.48 9.60 -16.90
C ARG A 116 19.27 10.78 -16.36
N GLN A 117 20.42 10.50 -15.78
CA GLN A 117 21.30 11.48 -15.15
C GLN A 117 21.84 12.54 -16.13
N ASP A 118 21.99 12.20 -17.40
CA ASP A 118 22.50 13.06 -18.46
C ASP A 118 21.42 13.81 -19.27
N ASP A 119 20.17 13.67 -18.89
CA ASP A 119 19.05 14.32 -19.59
C ASP A 119 18.80 15.73 -19.05
N ALA A 120 19.34 16.72 -19.75
CA ALA A 120 19.27 18.13 -19.36
C ALA A 120 17.83 18.67 -19.24
N ARG A 121 16.82 17.99 -19.81
CA ARG A 121 15.40 18.40 -19.71
C ARG A 121 14.85 18.33 -18.29
N PHE A 122 15.51 17.59 -17.41
CA PHE A 122 15.13 17.45 -15.99
C PHE A 122 15.98 18.33 -15.05
N ALA A 123 16.98 19.06 -15.58
CA ALA A 123 17.77 19.97 -14.79
C ALA A 123 16.94 21.17 -14.30
N GLY A 124 17.34 21.76 -13.16
CA GLY A 124 16.73 23.02 -12.68
C GLY A 124 15.36 22.90 -12.02
N MET A 125 15.03 21.74 -11.44
CA MET A 125 13.77 21.51 -10.70
C MET A 125 12.52 21.82 -11.56
N PRO A 126 12.21 21.04 -12.59
CA PRO A 126 11.03 21.27 -13.41
C PRO A 126 9.73 21.14 -12.59
N SER A 127 8.67 21.84 -12.99
CA SER A 127 7.35 21.56 -12.44
C SER A 127 6.73 20.35 -13.12
N ILE A 128 5.83 19.64 -12.43
CA ILE A 128 5.11 18.51 -13.01
C ILE A 128 4.28 18.95 -14.24
N ASP A 129 3.71 20.15 -14.18
CA ASP A 129 2.93 20.72 -15.28
C ASP A 129 3.78 20.98 -16.53
N ALA A 130 5.02 21.45 -16.37
CA ALA A 130 5.96 21.61 -17.47
C ALA A 130 6.33 20.26 -18.11
N LEU A 131 6.59 19.24 -17.29
CA LEU A 131 6.89 17.89 -17.79
C LEU A 131 5.71 17.28 -18.54
N PHE A 132 4.48 17.48 -18.09
CA PHE A 132 3.28 16.97 -18.76
C PHE A 132 2.94 17.75 -20.05
N ALA A 133 3.29 19.02 -20.12
CA ALA A 133 3.13 19.84 -21.33
C ALA A 133 4.12 19.45 -22.43
N ASP A 134 5.32 19.01 -22.08
CA ASP A 134 6.34 18.60 -23.04
C ASP A 134 6.01 17.25 -23.69
N LYS A 135 5.45 17.28 -24.90
CA LYS A 135 5.07 16.08 -25.66
C LYS A 135 6.26 15.34 -26.30
N THR A 136 7.48 15.86 -26.17
CA THR A 136 8.70 15.12 -26.53
C THR A 136 9.10 14.11 -25.44
N LEU A 137 8.68 14.34 -24.19
CA LEU A 137 8.90 13.45 -23.07
C LEU A 137 7.81 12.35 -22.99
N THR A 138 8.24 11.14 -22.72
CA THR A 138 7.33 10.00 -22.50
C THR A 138 7.36 9.58 -21.02
N LEU A 139 6.24 9.79 -20.33
CA LEU A 139 6.01 9.31 -18.97
C LEU A 139 5.76 7.80 -18.98
N LEU A 140 6.44 7.05 -18.13
CA LEU A 140 6.14 5.65 -17.88
C LEU A 140 5.22 5.54 -16.66
N THR A 141 4.03 4.97 -16.84
CA THR A 141 3.05 4.73 -15.77
C THR A 141 2.89 3.24 -15.49
N LYS A 142 2.56 2.89 -14.24
CA LYS A 142 2.26 1.51 -13.87
C LYS A 142 0.77 1.22 -14.03
N THR A 143 0.45 0.14 -14.74
CA THR A 143 -0.93 -0.29 -14.99
C THR A 143 -1.69 -0.52 -13.68
N GLY A 144 -2.86 0.08 -13.54
CA GLY A 144 -3.74 -0.07 -12.37
C GLY A 144 -3.30 0.70 -11.11
N TYR A 145 -2.21 1.49 -11.18
CA TYR A 145 -1.80 2.35 -10.07
C TYR A 145 -2.52 3.71 -10.13
N SER A 146 -2.67 4.31 -8.95
CA SER A 146 -2.98 5.72 -8.75
C SER A 146 -1.71 6.41 -8.26
N TYR A 147 -1.44 7.60 -8.76
CA TYR A 147 -0.34 8.47 -8.35
C TYR A 147 -0.78 9.53 -7.33
N GLY A 148 -1.98 9.38 -6.79
CA GLY A 148 -2.58 10.38 -5.90
C GLY A 148 -3.62 11.22 -6.63
N ALA A 149 -4.59 11.81 -5.89
CA ALA A 149 -5.71 12.54 -6.49
C ALA A 149 -5.24 13.70 -7.38
N GLU A 150 -4.23 14.43 -6.94
CA GLU A 150 -3.68 15.58 -7.67
C GLU A 150 -3.03 15.13 -8.98
N LEU A 151 -2.12 14.15 -8.93
CA LEU A 151 -1.41 13.68 -10.12
C LEU A 151 -2.33 12.96 -11.09
N ASP A 152 -3.24 12.12 -10.61
CA ASP A 152 -4.22 11.45 -11.45
C ASP A 152 -5.11 12.48 -12.20
N GLY A 153 -5.53 13.54 -11.48
CA GLY A 153 -6.25 14.66 -12.08
C GLY A 153 -5.45 15.41 -13.14
N LYS A 154 -4.17 15.71 -12.86
CA LYS A 154 -3.27 16.37 -13.84
C LYS A 154 -3.00 15.48 -15.05
N ILE A 155 -2.78 14.17 -14.87
CA ILE A 155 -2.60 13.22 -15.98
C ILE A 155 -3.84 13.18 -16.86
N ALA A 156 -5.03 13.12 -16.26
CA ALA A 156 -6.29 13.08 -16.99
C ALA A 156 -6.56 14.39 -17.78
N ALA A 157 -6.26 15.55 -17.17
CA ALA A 157 -6.49 16.88 -17.77
C ALA A 157 -5.47 17.21 -18.86
N GLN A 158 -4.18 17.02 -18.61
CA GLN A 158 -3.09 17.45 -19.49
C GLN A 158 -2.70 16.39 -20.53
N LYS A 159 -3.07 15.12 -20.29
CA LYS A 159 -2.82 13.99 -21.19
C LYS A 159 -1.35 13.96 -21.66
N PRO A 160 -0.36 13.84 -20.75
CA PRO A 160 1.03 13.72 -21.15
C PRO A 160 1.20 12.55 -22.12
N LYS A 161 2.24 12.60 -22.96
CA LYS A 161 2.60 11.41 -23.73
C LYS A 161 3.03 10.33 -22.73
N ALA A 162 2.26 9.26 -22.59
CA ALA A 162 2.49 8.24 -21.59
C ALA A 162 2.45 6.84 -22.17
N ARG A 163 3.22 5.93 -21.56
CA ARG A 163 3.19 4.50 -21.79
C ARG A 163 2.89 3.79 -20.46
N ALA A 164 1.91 2.90 -20.46
CA ALA A 164 1.61 2.06 -19.31
C ALA A 164 2.36 0.72 -19.40
N ASP A 165 2.85 0.22 -18.27
CA ASP A 165 3.50 -1.08 -18.15
C ASP A 165 3.05 -1.76 -16.84
N ALA A 166 3.00 -3.10 -16.82
CA ALA A 166 2.56 -3.86 -15.65
C ALA A 166 3.74 -4.46 -14.84
N SER A 167 4.98 -4.28 -15.34
CA SER A 167 6.19 -4.80 -14.70
C SER A 167 6.46 -4.15 -13.34
N ASP A 168 7.34 -4.73 -12.55
CA ASP A 168 7.80 -4.11 -11.31
C ASP A 168 8.61 -2.84 -11.57
N ASN A 169 8.59 -1.93 -10.60
CA ASN A 169 9.21 -0.60 -10.74
C ASN A 169 10.71 -0.67 -11.06
N GLN A 170 11.42 -1.69 -10.57
CA GLN A 170 12.81 -1.95 -10.91
C GLN A 170 13.00 -2.23 -12.42
N ILE A 171 12.17 -3.09 -13.01
CA ILE A 171 12.18 -3.36 -14.46
C ILE A 171 11.83 -2.09 -15.24
N MET A 172 10.83 -1.35 -14.77
CA MET A 172 10.39 -0.09 -15.38
C MET A 172 11.49 0.97 -15.34
N LEU A 173 12.25 1.12 -14.25
CA LEU A 173 13.44 1.98 -14.20
C LEU A 173 14.52 1.56 -15.19
N GLY A 174 14.69 0.25 -15.41
CA GLY A 174 15.53 -0.26 -16.49
C GLY A 174 15.08 0.15 -17.90
N MET A 175 13.78 0.43 -18.10
CA MET A 175 13.28 0.98 -19.38
C MET A 175 13.65 2.46 -19.53
N VAL A 176 13.60 3.24 -18.45
CA VAL A 176 14.06 4.64 -18.42
C VAL A 176 15.57 4.71 -18.71
N SER A 177 16.37 3.89 -18.03
CA SER A 177 17.82 3.81 -18.22
C SER A 177 18.21 3.54 -19.68
N ARG A 178 17.47 2.65 -20.36
CA ARG A 178 17.71 2.27 -21.76
C ARG A 178 17.03 3.20 -22.78
N ALA A 179 16.56 4.40 -22.35
CA ALA A 179 15.90 5.39 -23.18
C ALA A 179 14.67 4.88 -23.97
N ARG A 180 13.98 3.85 -23.46
CA ARG A 180 12.72 3.38 -24.05
C ARG A 180 11.53 4.28 -23.70
N VAL A 181 11.67 5.01 -22.62
CA VAL A 181 10.80 6.07 -22.09
C VAL A 181 11.71 7.09 -21.41
N ASP A 182 11.19 8.24 -21.02
CA ASP A 182 12.03 9.32 -20.52
C ASP A 182 12.05 9.40 -19.00
N TYR A 183 10.93 9.20 -18.31
CA TYR A 183 10.86 9.36 -16.87
C TYR A 183 9.73 8.57 -16.22
N MET A 184 9.86 8.38 -14.89
CA MET A 184 8.83 7.88 -13.99
C MET A 184 8.59 8.87 -12.86
N ILE A 185 7.36 8.86 -12.34
CA ILE A 185 6.95 9.57 -11.13
C ILE A 185 6.82 8.53 -10.01
N MET A 186 7.40 8.80 -8.84
CA MET A 186 7.30 7.92 -7.67
C MET A 186 7.52 8.68 -6.36
N ALA A 187 7.28 8.01 -5.24
CA ALA A 187 7.66 8.53 -3.93
C ALA A 187 9.18 8.49 -3.76
N GLU A 188 9.72 9.46 -3.04
CA GLU A 188 11.17 9.63 -2.93
C GLU A 188 11.84 8.46 -2.21
N GLU A 189 11.22 7.90 -1.17
CA GLU A 189 11.74 6.75 -0.43
C GLU A 189 11.85 5.49 -1.28
N GLU A 190 10.89 5.27 -2.18
CA GLU A 190 10.92 4.14 -3.11
C GLU A 190 12.03 4.32 -4.17
N ALA A 191 12.20 5.54 -4.69
CA ALA A 191 13.26 5.84 -5.63
C ALA A 191 14.64 5.63 -5.01
N LYS A 192 14.86 6.10 -3.78
CA LYS A 192 16.12 5.91 -3.04
C LYS A 192 16.45 4.44 -2.84
N ASP A 193 15.47 3.64 -2.40
CA ASP A 193 15.67 2.21 -2.21
C ASP A 193 16.04 1.50 -3.52
N LEU A 194 15.30 1.77 -4.59
CA LEU A 194 15.52 1.14 -5.89
C LEU A 194 16.88 1.51 -6.49
N LEU A 195 17.25 2.79 -6.46
CA LEU A 195 18.52 3.26 -7.04
C LEU A 195 19.75 2.84 -6.23
N ALA A 196 19.57 2.47 -4.96
CA ALA A 196 20.66 1.92 -4.14
C ALA A 196 20.95 0.43 -4.43
N ARG A 197 20.14 -0.24 -5.23
CA ARG A 197 20.32 -1.66 -5.53
C ARG A 197 21.44 -1.91 -6.52
N PRO A 198 22.20 -3.00 -6.34
CA PRO A 198 23.35 -3.32 -7.21
C PRO A 198 23.01 -3.42 -8.70
N ASP A 199 21.83 -3.92 -9.03
CA ASP A 199 21.39 -4.11 -10.42
C ASP A 199 20.94 -2.80 -11.11
N LEU A 200 20.75 -1.72 -10.36
CA LEU A 200 20.52 -0.39 -10.88
C LEU A 200 21.70 0.58 -10.67
N ALA A 201 22.80 0.13 -10.05
CA ALA A 201 23.99 0.96 -9.76
C ALA A 201 24.57 1.60 -11.04
N ASP A 202 24.59 0.87 -12.15
CA ASP A 202 25.11 1.33 -13.44
C ASP A 202 24.03 1.93 -14.35
N ALA A 203 22.80 2.10 -13.84
CA ALA A 203 21.66 2.51 -14.67
C ALA A 203 21.71 3.97 -15.10
N LYS A 204 22.66 4.78 -14.55
CA LYS A 204 22.80 6.22 -14.82
C LYS A 204 21.47 6.99 -14.67
N LEU A 205 20.72 6.64 -13.64
CA LEU A 205 19.48 7.31 -13.26
C LEU A 205 19.72 8.29 -12.12
N ALA A 206 18.91 9.33 -12.04
CA ALA A 206 18.94 10.32 -10.95
C ALA A 206 17.52 10.65 -10.48
N ILE A 207 17.43 11.08 -9.23
CA ILE A 207 16.24 11.66 -8.62
C ILE A 207 16.25 13.15 -8.95
N TYR A 208 15.15 13.64 -9.52
CA TYR A 208 14.93 15.05 -9.77
C TYR A 208 13.76 15.54 -8.92
N HIS A 209 14.05 16.49 -8.03
CA HIS A 209 13.00 17.14 -7.25
C HIS A 209 12.21 18.11 -8.13
N LEU A 210 10.94 18.26 -7.80
CA LEU A 210 10.03 19.17 -8.51
C LEU A 210 10.00 20.54 -7.81
N ALA A 211 9.78 21.63 -8.57
CA ALA A 211 9.67 22.97 -8.00
C ALA A 211 8.49 23.09 -7.00
N ASN A 212 7.36 22.48 -7.33
CA ASN A 212 6.18 22.39 -6.48
C ASN A 212 5.73 20.93 -6.47
N PRO A 213 6.38 20.06 -5.66
CA PRO A 213 6.06 18.66 -5.67
C PRO A 213 4.65 18.43 -5.12
N PRO A 214 3.82 17.57 -5.76
CA PRO A 214 2.63 17.07 -5.13
C PRO A 214 2.98 16.44 -3.78
N ALA A 215 2.15 16.73 -2.77
CA ALA A 215 2.31 16.13 -1.46
C ALA A 215 2.26 14.61 -1.57
N GLY A 216 2.93 13.92 -0.65
CA GLY A 216 2.80 12.48 -0.51
C GLY A 216 1.36 12.08 -0.18
N GLU A 217 1.02 10.86 -0.51
CA GLU A 217 -0.31 10.30 -0.24
C GLU A 217 -0.29 9.41 1.01
N TYR A 218 -1.41 9.37 1.72
CA TYR A 218 -1.57 8.44 2.83
C TYR A 218 -1.84 7.02 2.31
N ARG A 219 -1.18 6.03 2.94
CA ARG A 219 -1.38 4.61 2.68
C ARG A 219 -2.21 3.96 3.78
N TYR A 220 -3.00 2.98 3.38
CA TYR A 220 -3.98 2.32 4.24
C TYR A 220 -3.97 0.80 4.03
N LEU A 221 -4.53 0.05 4.96
CA LEU A 221 -5.12 -1.24 4.64
C LEU A 221 -6.45 -1.00 3.94
N MET A 222 -6.60 -1.56 2.74
CA MET A 222 -7.86 -1.61 1.99
C MET A 222 -8.47 -3.00 2.16
N CYS A 223 -9.59 -3.10 2.82
CA CYS A 223 -10.21 -4.36 3.20
C CYS A 223 -11.53 -4.58 2.47
N SER A 224 -11.86 -5.83 2.18
CA SER A 224 -13.17 -6.22 1.66
C SER A 224 -14.29 -5.83 2.62
N LYS A 225 -15.50 -5.65 2.11
CA LYS A 225 -16.68 -5.28 2.93
C LYS A 225 -17.04 -6.36 3.95
N SER A 226 -16.73 -7.63 3.66
CA SER A 226 -16.93 -8.79 4.53
C SER A 226 -16.05 -8.78 5.78
N VAL A 227 -14.96 -8.01 5.83
CA VAL A 227 -14.19 -7.83 7.07
C VAL A 227 -15.08 -7.14 8.11
N PRO A 228 -15.32 -7.74 9.31
CA PRO A 228 -16.20 -7.15 10.32
C PRO A 228 -15.71 -5.76 10.77
N ASP A 229 -16.64 -4.82 10.97
CA ASP A 229 -16.30 -3.46 11.43
C ASP A 229 -15.59 -3.48 12.79
N ALA A 230 -15.92 -4.43 13.66
CA ALA A 230 -15.24 -4.60 14.94
C ALA A 230 -13.75 -4.96 14.77
N VAL A 231 -13.39 -5.75 13.74
CA VAL A 231 -12.00 -6.07 13.41
C VAL A 231 -11.27 -4.82 12.93
N ILE A 232 -11.87 -4.07 12.00
CA ILE A 232 -11.30 -2.80 11.52
C ILE A 232 -11.12 -1.80 12.68
N ALA A 233 -12.09 -1.70 13.58
CA ALA A 233 -12.01 -0.80 14.73
C ALA A 233 -10.85 -1.16 15.67
N ARG A 234 -10.64 -2.47 15.98
CA ARG A 234 -9.50 -2.92 16.79
C ARG A 234 -8.15 -2.62 16.12
N ILE A 235 -8.03 -2.88 14.82
CA ILE A 235 -6.83 -2.56 14.05
C ILE A 235 -6.57 -1.05 14.10
N ASN A 236 -7.59 -0.22 13.88
CA ASN A 236 -7.48 1.24 13.91
C ASN A 236 -7.03 1.79 15.26
N GLN A 237 -7.46 1.19 16.38
CA GLN A 237 -7.02 1.58 17.73
C GLN A 237 -5.55 1.23 17.98
N ALA A 238 -5.03 0.22 17.29
CA ALA A 238 -3.65 -0.23 17.43
C ALA A 238 -2.67 0.47 16.48
N ILE A 239 -3.16 1.15 15.43
CA ILE A 239 -2.33 1.93 14.50
C ILE A 239 -1.97 3.28 15.14
N THR A 240 -0.67 3.59 15.21
CA THR A 240 -0.21 4.95 15.46
C THR A 240 -0.25 5.69 14.13
N PRO A 241 -1.09 6.74 13.99
CA PRO A 241 -1.16 7.50 12.73
C PRO A 241 0.20 8.11 12.37
N PRO A 242 0.57 8.15 11.08
CA PRO A 242 1.78 8.84 10.63
C PRO A 242 1.65 10.35 10.90
N GLN A 243 2.78 10.99 11.24
CA GLN A 243 2.89 12.43 11.46
C GLN A 243 2.91 13.21 10.14
#